data_e5a894284acec2e30b469ca363299910
#
_entry.id   e5a894284acec2e30b469ca363299910
#
_cell.length_a   1.000
_cell.length_b   1.000
_cell.length_c   1.000
_cell.angle_alpha   90.00
_cell.angle_beta   90.00
_cell.angle_gamma   90.00
#
_symmetry.space_group_name_H-M   'P 1'
#
loop_
_entity.id
_entity.type
_entity.pdbx_description
1 polymer ?
#
loop_
_entity_poly.entity_id
_entity_poly.type
_entity_poly.pdbx_seq_one_letter_code
_entity_poly.pdbx_strand_id
1 'polypeptide(L)'
;YVTMSFEKGVPTSVNGQTMKVSDIIRKLNELGGKHGIGIVDIVENRVVGMKSRGVYETPGGTILMEAHQQLEELVLDRATMETKKTMADKLAQIVYEGKWFTPLREAVQAFVESTQEYVTGEVKFKLYKGNIIKAGTTSPYSLYSESLASFTTGDLYDHHDADGFITLFGLPLKVCLLYTSPS
;
A
#
# COMPACT_ATOMS: atom_id res chain seq x y z
N TYR A 1 -8.66 -13.80 14.01
CA TYR A 1 -8.54 -13.53 12.56
C TYR A 1 -9.61 -12.54 12.14
N VAL A 2 -9.28 -11.71 11.15
CA VAL A 2 -10.20 -10.81 10.48
C VAL A 2 -9.97 -10.92 8.98
N THR A 3 -11.06 -11.00 8.23
CA THR A 3 -11.06 -11.06 6.77
C THR A 3 -11.82 -9.84 6.25
N MET A 4 -11.27 -9.16 5.25
CA MET A 4 -11.85 -7.97 4.64
C MET A 4 -11.92 -8.15 3.15
N SER A 5 -13.07 -7.82 2.54
CA SER A 5 -13.21 -7.82 1.08
C SER A 5 -13.23 -6.38 0.56
N PHE A 6 -12.66 -6.22 -0.63
CA PHE A 6 -12.58 -4.95 -1.33
C PHE A 6 -13.10 -5.09 -2.76
N GLU A 7 -13.73 -4.04 -3.24
CA GLU A 7 -14.13 -3.89 -4.65
C GLU A 7 -13.66 -2.52 -5.15
N LYS A 8 -12.81 -2.50 -6.18
CA LYS A 8 -12.23 -1.27 -6.74
C LYS A 8 -11.65 -0.34 -5.66
N GLY A 9 -10.87 -0.91 -4.73
CA GLY A 9 -10.24 -0.19 -3.63
C GLY A 9 -11.15 0.16 -2.46
N VAL A 10 -12.47 -0.06 -2.57
CA VAL A 10 -13.42 0.25 -1.52
C VAL A 10 -13.69 -0.99 -0.67
N PRO A 11 -13.58 -0.92 0.68
CA PRO A 11 -13.91 -2.04 1.54
C PRO A 11 -15.42 -2.29 1.55
N THR A 12 -15.83 -3.54 1.39
CA THR A 12 -17.23 -3.95 1.25
C THR A 12 -17.73 -4.87 2.36
N SER A 13 -16.83 -5.64 2.98
CA SER A 13 -17.23 -6.57 4.04
C SER A 13 -16.14 -6.80 5.10
N VAL A 14 -16.57 -7.24 6.28
CA VAL A 14 -15.71 -7.77 7.35
C VAL A 14 -16.24 -9.13 7.78
N ASN A 15 -15.42 -10.16 7.78
CA ASN A 15 -15.76 -11.53 8.15
C ASN A 15 -16.99 -12.06 7.41
N GLY A 16 -17.09 -11.76 6.11
CA GLY A 16 -18.20 -12.18 5.25
C GLY A 16 -19.52 -11.36 5.42
N GLN A 17 -19.54 -10.38 6.30
CA GLN A 17 -20.70 -9.50 6.47
C GLN A 17 -20.51 -8.21 5.65
N THR A 18 -21.32 -8.01 4.63
CA THR A 18 -21.38 -6.76 3.86
C THR A 18 -21.96 -5.64 4.71
N MET A 19 -21.29 -4.49 4.71
CA MET A 19 -21.74 -3.33 5.50
C MET A 19 -21.22 -2.02 4.90
N LYS A 20 -21.75 -0.89 5.37
CA LYS A 20 -21.27 0.44 4.96
C LYS A 20 -19.82 0.65 5.46
N VAL A 21 -19.03 1.45 4.73
CA VAL A 21 -17.64 1.77 5.10
C VAL A 21 -17.52 2.29 6.53
N SER A 22 -18.47 3.13 6.98
CA SER A 22 -18.50 3.65 8.36
C SER A 22 -18.66 2.53 9.41
N ASP A 23 -19.41 1.49 9.09
CA ASP A 23 -19.63 0.35 9.99
C ASP A 23 -18.45 -0.61 9.96
N ILE A 24 -17.79 -0.75 8.79
CA ILE A 24 -16.50 -1.45 8.65
C ILE A 24 -15.48 -0.82 9.59
N ILE A 25 -15.30 0.51 9.52
CA ILE A 25 -14.34 1.22 10.38
C ILE A 25 -14.67 1.02 11.85
N ARG A 26 -15.96 1.13 12.23
CA ARG A 26 -16.40 0.91 13.61
C ARG A 26 -16.09 -0.51 14.08
N LYS A 27 -16.40 -1.51 13.23
CA LYS A 27 -16.12 -2.92 13.53
C LYS A 27 -14.62 -3.20 13.66
N LEU A 28 -13.81 -2.64 12.79
CA LEU A 28 -12.36 -2.78 12.86
C LEU A 28 -11.75 -2.04 14.06
N ASN A 29 -12.35 -0.91 14.50
CA ASN A 29 -11.97 -0.23 15.74
C ASN A 29 -12.20 -1.13 16.96
N GLU A 30 -13.34 -1.83 17.03
CA GLU A 30 -13.62 -2.78 18.11
C GLU A 30 -12.60 -3.93 18.11
N LEU A 31 -12.38 -4.54 16.95
CA LEU A 31 -11.46 -5.68 16.81
C LEU A 31 -10.01 -5.28 17.09
N GLY A 32 -9.56 -4.19 16.50
CA GLY A 32 -8.19 -3.70 16.65
C GLY A 32 -7.92 -3.19 18.06
N GLY A 33 -8.86 -2.49 18.67
CA GLY A 33 -8.76 -1.99 20.05
C GLY A 33 -8.55 -3.12 21.07
N LYS A 34 -9.25 -4.24 20.91
CA LYS A 34 -9.06 -5.44 21.77
C LYS A 34 -7.63 -6.01 21.72
N HIS A 35 -6.91 -5.76 20.65
CA HIS A 35 -5.56 -6.28 20.43
C HIS A 35 -4.47 -5.21 20.53
N GLY A 36 -4.82 -3.96 20.89
CA GLY A 36 -3.87 -2.85 21.01
C GLY A 36 -3.28 -2.39 19.68
N ILE A 37 -4.01 -2.54 18.59
CA ILE A 37 -3.57 -2.12 17.25
C ILE A 37 -3.73 -0.60 17.11
N GLY A 38 -2.80 0.04 16.39
CA GLY A 38 -2.95 1.42 15.92
C GLY A 38 -2.69 2.50 16.96
N ILE A 39 -1.88 2.21 17.98
CA ILE A 39 -1.37 3.21 18.93
C ILE A 39 -0.10 3.79 18.32
N VAL A 40 -0.07 5.12 18.13
CA VAL A 40 1.05 5.84 17.52
C VAL A 40 1.41 7.06 18.37
N ASP A 41 2.70 7.16 18.76
CA ASP A 41 3.27 8.34 19.42
C ASP A 41 4.24 9.01 18.44
N ILE A 42 3.88 10.18 17.94
CA ILE A 42 4.63 10.87 16.89
C ILE A 42 4.90 12.33 17.20
N VAL A 43 6.03 12.82 16.71
CA VAL A 43 6.32 14.25 16.60
C VAL A 43 6.07 14.67 15.15
N GLU A 44 5.05 15.48 14.94
CA GLU A 44 4.60 15.93 13.62
C GLU A 44 4.88 17.41 13.38
N ASN A 45 4.84 17.85 12.12
CA ASN A 45 4.92 19.25 11.75
C ASN A 45 3.51 19.82 11.59
N ARG A 46 3.22 20.94 12.26
CA ARG A 46 2.02 21.72 11.97
C ARG A 46 2.17 22.47 10.64
N VAL A 47 1.06 22.82 10.00
CA VAL A 47 1.06 23.63 8.75
C VAL A 47 1.91 24.88 8.88
N VAL A 48 1.90 25.52 10.05
CA VAL A 48 2.70 26.71 10.37
C VAL A 48 4.18 26.42 10.69
N GLY A 49 4.65 25.18 10.53
CA GLY A 49 6.05 24.77 10.68
C GLY A 49 6.48 24.39 12.10
N MET A 50 5.64 24.56 13.11
CA MET A 50 5.96 24.17 14.50
C MET A 50 5.86 22.65 14.68
N LYS A 51 6.74 22.08 15.53
CA LYS A 51 6.65 20.70 15.97
C LYS A 51 5.54 20.53 17.01
N SER A 52 4.84 19.40 16.93
CA SER A 52 3.82 19.00 17.89
C SER A 52 3.95 17.50 18.14
N ARG A 53 3.80 17.06 19.38
CA ARG A 53 3.72 15.64 19.71
C ARG A 53 2.28 15.25 19.96
N GLY A 54 1.86 14.13 19.40
CA GLY A 54 0.55 13.55 19.64
C GLY A 54 0.63 12.05 19.82
N VAL A 55 -0.27 11.53 20.68
CA VAL A 55 -0.53 10.10 20.81
C VAL A 55 -1.90 9.85 20.20
N TYR A 56 -1.96 8.98 19.22
CA TYR A 56 -3.18 8.68 18.47
C TYR A 56 -3.56 7.21 18.59
N GLU A 57 -4.86 6.93 18.59
CA GLU A 57 -5.42 5.59 18.53
C GLU A 57 -6.29 5.47 17.26
N THR A 58 -5.81 4.71 16.28
CA THR A 58 -6.48 4.53 14.99
C THR A 58 -6.55 3.05 14.60
N PRO A 59 -7.11 2.17 15.46
CA PRO A 59 -7.03 0.72 15.21
C PRO A 59 -7.68 0.29 13.91
N GLY A 60 -8.90 0.74 13.62
CA GLY A 60 -9.61 0.40 12.38
C GLY A 60 -8.95 0.97 11.14
N GLY A 61 -8.50 2.21 11.21
CA GLY A 61 -7.76 2.85 10.12
C GLY A 61 -6.46 2.12 9.79
N THR A 62 -5.69 1.74 10.82
CA THR A 62 -4.43 1.00 10.66
C THR A 62 -4.65 -0.36 10.00
N ILE A 63 -5.65 -1.12 10.44
CA ILE A 63 -5.99 -2.43 9.85
C ILE A 63 -6.43 -2.26 8.40
N LEU A 64 -7.28 -1.27 8.13
CA LEU A 64 -7.82 -1.04 6.80
C LEU A 64 -6.76 -0.60 5.80
N MET A 65 -5.88 0.32 6.19
CA MET A 65 -4.77 0.78 5.35
C MET A 65 -3.77 -0.34 5.04
N GLU A 66 -3.41 -1.15 6.04
CA GLU A 66 -2.54 -2.31 5.83
C GLU A 66 -3.16 -3.34 4.88
N ALA A 67 -4.46 -3.61 5.02
CA ALA A 67 -5.16 -4.54 4.15
C ALA A 67 -5.26 -4.02 2.72
N HIS A 68 -5.57 -2.76 2.55
CA HIS A 68 -5.65 -2.12 1.24
C HIS A 68 -4.28 -2.14 0.53
N GLN A 69 -3.22 -1.76 1.25
CA GLN A 69 -1.85 -1.81 0.72
C GLN A 69 -1.45 -3.22 0.30
N GLN A 70 -1.75 -4.24 1.13
CA GLN A 70 -1.42 -5.62 0.80
C GLN A 70 -2.16 -6.13 -0.45
N LEU A 71 -3.39 -5.65 -0.69
CA LEU A 71 -4.12 -5.97 -1.91
C LEU A 71 -3.51 -5.25 -3.12
N GLU A 72 -3.15 -3.98 -2.99
CA GLU A 72 -2.44 -3.24 -4.05
C GLU A 72 -1.11 -3.91 -4.44
N GLU A 73 -0.32 -4.37 -3.45
CA GLU A 73 0.93 -5.12 -3.69
C GLU A 73 0.72 -6.37 -4.56
N LEU A 74 -0.46 -6.97 -4.51
CA LEU A 74 -0.79 -8.16 -5.29
C LEU A 74 -1.25 -7.84 -6.73
N VAL A 75 -1.90 -6.69 -6.95
CA VAL A 75 -2.63 -6.41 -8.21
C VAL A 75 -2.07 -5.25 -9.02
N LEU A 76 -1.23 -4.40 -8.45
CA LEU A 76 -0.62 -3.28 -9.17
C LEU A 76 0.82 -3.58 -9.56
N ASP A 77 1.21 -3.16 -10.76
CA ASP A 77 2.60 -3.21 -11.19
C ASP A 77 3.46 -2.21 -10.41
N ARG A 78 4.78 -2.44 -10.44
CA ARG A 78 5.75 -1.65 -9.67
C ARG A 78 5.69 -0.16 -9.99
N ALA A 79 5.63 0.22 -11.26
CA ALA A 79 5.67 1.62 -11.68
C ALA A 79 4.39 2.37 -11.24
N THR A 80 3.24 1.71 -11.36
CA THR A 80 1.96 2.22 -10.87
C THR A 80 1.98 2.40 -9.36
N MET A 81 2.48 1.42 -8.59
CA MET A 81 2.58 1.53 -7.13
C MET A 81 3.49 2.68 -6.69
N GLU A 82 4.66 2.83 -7.27
CA GLU A 82 5.61 3.91 -6.96
C GLU A 82 5.00 5.29 -7.23
N THR A 83 4.35 5.45 -8.38
CA THR A 83 3.68 6.70 -8.75
C THR A 83 2.48 6.99 -7.85
N LYS A 84 1.64 5.97 -7.60
CA LYS A 84 0.47 6.10 -6.72
C LYS A 84 0.86 6.51 -5.30
N LYS A 85 1.94 5.97 -4.76
CA LYS A 85 2.44 6.35 -3.44
C LYS A 85 2.79 7.85 -3.39
N THR A 86 3.51 8.35 -4.40
CA THR A 86 3.84 9.78 -4.50
C THR A 86 2.59 10.66 -4.56
N MET A 87 1.58 10.25 -5.34
CA MET A 87 0.31 10.97 -5.45
C MET A 87 -0.53 10.88 -4.18
N ALA A 88 -0.50 9.75 -3.48
CA ALA A 88 -1.18 9.59 -2.18
C ALA A 88 -0.58 10.51 -1.10
N ASP A 89 0.74 10.63 -1.03
CA ASP A 89 1.41 11.57 -0.14
C ASP A 89 1.03 13.03 -0.48
N LYS A 90 0.94 13.35 -1.79
CA LYS A 90 0.47 14.66 -2.24
C LYS A 90 -0.98 14.92 -1.87
N LEU A 91 -1.85 13.92 -2.00
CA LEU A 91 -3.25 14.04 -1.59
C LEU A 91 -3.37 14.27 -0.08
N ALA A 92 -2.61 13.51 0.72
CA ALA A 92 -2.58 13.69 2.17
C ALA A 92 -2.16 15.12 2.56
N GLN A 93 -1.14 15.69 1.91
CA GLN A 93 -0.72 17.07 2.12
C GLN A 93 -1.84 18.06 1.77
N ILE A 94 -2.50 17.89 0.63
CA ILE A 94 -3.60 18.74 0.17
C ILE A 94 -4.75 18.73 1.19
N VAL A 95 -5.12 17.55 1.70
CA VAL A 95 -6.17 17.39 2.71
C VAL A 95 -5.76 18.05 4.02
N TYR A 96 -4.54 17.83 4.49
CA TYR A 96 -4.02 18.41 5.72
C TYR A 96 -3.98 19.95 5.68
N GLU A 97 -3.63 20.52 4.54
CA GLU A 97 -3.59 21.96 4.32
C GLU A 97 -4.98 22.61 4.09
N GLY A 98 -6.06 21.84 4.16
CA GLY A 98 -7.42 22.33 3.96
C GLY A 98 -7.78 22.68 2.51
N LYS A 99 -7.05 22.16 1.53
CA LYS A 99 -7.22 22.45 0.09
C LYS A 99 -8.19 21.48 -0.62
N TRP A 100 -9.21 21.03 0.10
CA TRP A 100 -10.17 20.01 -0.39
C TRP A 100 -10.90 20.41 -1.68
N PHE A 101 -11.24 21.70 -1.84
CA PHE A 101 -12.03 22.21 -2.97
C PHE A 101 -11.16 22.79 -4.10
N THR A 102 -9.95 22.30 -4.27
CA THR A 102 -9.03 22.81 -5.32
C THR A 102 -8.97 21.87 -6.53
N PRO A 103 -8.73 22.40 -7.74
CA PRO A 103 -8.53 21.57 -8.93
C PRO A 103 -7.38 20.55 -8.78
N LEU A 104 -6.34 20.92 -8.03
CA LEU A 104 -5.23 20.00 -7.75
C LEU A 104 -5.69 18.77 -6.99
N ARG A 105 -6.56 18.94 -5.97
CA ARG A 105 -7.14 17.80 -5.24
C ARG A 105 -7.93 16.89 -6.18
N GLU A 106 -8.74 17.46 -7.06
CA GLU A 106 -9.55 16.71 -8.03
C GLU A 106 -8.68 15.90 -8.99
N ALA A 107 -7.64 16.52 -9.55
CA ALA A 107 -6.71 15.84 -10.46
C ALA A 107 -5.95 14.69 -9.79
N VAL A 108 -5.42 14.91 -8.57
CA VAL A 108 -4.69 13.89 -7.83
C VAL A 108 -5.62 12.75 -7.39
N GLN A 109 -6.83 13.08 -6.96
CA GLN A 109 -7.83 12.07 -6.60
C GLN A 109 -8.24 11.22 -7.79
N ALA A 110 -8.51 11.84 -8.95
CA ALA A 110 -8.85 11.10 -10.17
C ALA A 110 -7.73 10.13 -10.60
N PHE A 111 -6.46 10.54 -10.45
CA PHE A 111 -5.34 9.64 -10.66
C PHE A 111 -5.38 8.45 -9.69
N VAL A 112 -5.53 8.71 -8.39
CA VAL A 112 -5.58 7.63 -7.38
C VAL A 112 -6.76 6.70 -7.65
N GLU A 113 -7.95 7.22 -7.91
CA GLU A 113 -9.15 6.43 -8.20
C GLU A 113 -8.97 5.54 -9.44
N SER A 114 -8.33 6.05 -10.50
CA SER A 114 -8.07 5.26 -11.72
C SER A 114 -7.17 4.05 -11.45
N THR A 115 -6.26 4.13 -10.49
CA THR A 115 -5.40 2.99 -10.12
C THR A 115 -6.15 1.89 -9.36
N GLN A 116 -7.36 2.17 -8.87
CA GLN A 116 -8.13 1.25 -8.03
C GLN A 116 -9.03 0.30 -8.82
N GLU A 117 -9.14 0.44 -10.14
CA GLU A 117 -10.05 -0.34 -10.98
C GLU A 117 -9.92 -1.86 -10.77
N TYR A 118 -8.70 -2.35 -10.54
CA TYR A 118 -8.40 -3.77 -10.34
C TYR A 118 -8.11 -4.13 -8.87
N VAL A 119 -8.17 -3.17 -7.93
CA VAL A 119 -7.93 -3.43 -6.51
C VAL A 119 -9.17 -4.07 -5.87
N THR A 120 -9.40 -5.32 -6.25
CA THR A 120 -10.56 -6.13 -5.84
C THR A 120 -10.07 -7.47 -5.34
N GLY A 121 -10.56 -7.89 -4.16
CA GLY A 121 -10.13 -9.15 -3.57
C GLY A 121 -10.41 -9.23 -2.07
N GLU A 122 -9.78 -10.21 -1.45
CA GLU A 122 -9.93 -10.49 -0.03
C GLU A 122 -8.56 -10.52 0.67
N VAL A 123 -8.49 -9.90 1.84
CA VAL A 123 -7.30 -9.88 2.70
C VAL A 123 -7.65 -10.44 4.07
N LYS A 124 -6.82 -11.35 4.58
CA LYS A 124 -6.96 -11.97 5.88
C LYS A 124 -5.77 -11.67 6.77
N PHE A 125 -6.06 -11.21 7.99
CA PHE A 125 -5.08 -10.94 9.03
C PHE A 125 -5.34 -11.74 10.29
N LYS A 126 -4.27 -11.96 11.07
CA LYS A 126 -4.34 -12.33 12.48
C LYS A 126 -3.94 -11.12 13.31
N LEU A 127 -4.84 -10.62 14.15
CA LEU A 127 -4.56 -9.55 15.09
C LEU A 127 -4.07 -10.17 16.41
N TYR A 128 -2.90 -9.77 16.89
CA TYR A 128 -2.33 -10.33 18.10
C TYR A 128 -1.33 -9.41 18.78
N LYS A 129 -1.60 -9.04 20.01
CA LYS A 129 -0.69 -8.26 20.89
C LYS A 129 -0.05 -7.07 20.18
N GLY A 130 -0.85 -6.16 19.66
CA GLY A 130 -0.40 -4.95 18.97
C GLY A 130 0.07 -5.15 17.51
N ASN A 131 0.05 -6.39 17.00
CA ASN A 131 0.56 -6.71 15.67
C ASN A 131 -0.56 -7.12 14.71
N ILE A 132 -0.39 -6.73 13.44
CA ILE A 132 -1.15 -7.21 12.30
C ILE A 132 -0.27 -8.23 11.57
N ILE A 133 -0.68 -9.49 11.58
CA ILE A 133 0.07 -10.59 10.97
C ILE A 133 -0.65 -11.01 9.69
N LYS A 134 0.03 -10.94 8.56
CA LYS A 134 -0.49 -11.34 7.25
C LYS A 134 -0.83 -12.83 7.25
N ALA A 135 -2.05 -13.19 6.83
CA ALA A 135 -2.55 -14.58 6.84
C ALA A 135 -3.09 -15.03 5.47
N GLY A 136 -3.11 -14.15 4.49
CA GLY A 136 -3.47 -14.45 3.10
C GLY A 136 -4.10 -13.28 2.38
N THR A 137 -3.90 -13.23 1.06
CA THR A 137 -4.52 -12.27 0.16
C THR A 137 -4.88 -12.97 -1.14
N THR A 138 -6.08 -12.73 -1.64
CA THR A 138 -6.55 -13.29 -2.91
C THR A 138 -7.19 -12.22 -3.77
N SER A 139 -6.97 -12.29 -5.08
CA SER A 139 -7.58 -11.39 -6.05
C SER A 139 -7.75 -12.11 -7.39
N PRO A 140 -8.85 -11.86 -8.12
CA PRO A 140 -8.98 -12.31 -9.50
C PRO A 140 -8.01 -11.58 -10.46
N TYR A 141 -7.43 -10.48 -10.03
CA TYR A 141 -6.49 -9.64 -10.80
C TYR A 141 -5.04 -9.78 -10.31
N SER A 142 -4.71 -10.87 -9.58
CA SER A 142 -3.36 -11.11 -9.08
C SER A 142 -2.32 -11.09 -10.20
N LEU A 143 -1.27 -10.30 -10.02
CA LEU A 143 -0.07 -10.31 -10.86
C LEU A 143 0.97 -11.35 -10.39
N TYR A 144 0.76 -11.95 -9.22
CA TYR A 144 1.61 -13.01 -8.73
C TYR A 144 1.30 -14.32 -9.46
N SER A 145 2.32 -14.90 -10.05
CA SER A 145 2.28 -16.23 -10.66
C SER A 145 3.37 -17.09 -10.00
N GLU A 146 2.95 -18.16 -9.32
CA GLU A 146 3.88 -19.08 -8.67
C GLU A 146 4.86 -19.70 -9.67
N SER A 147 4.39 -20.01 -10.88
CA SER A 147 5.21 -20.56 -11.95
C SER A 147 6.29 -19.60 -12.45
N LEU A 148 6.01 -18.30 -12.50
CA LEU A 148 6.98 -17.27 -12.87
C LEU A 148 7.93 -16.90 -11.73
N ALA A 149 7.45 -16.96 -10.48
CA ALA A 149 8.21 -16.58 -9.30
C ALA A 149 9.03 -17.73 -8.68
N SER A 150 8.88 -18.96 -9.18
CA SER A 150 9.56 -20.12 -8.62
C SER A 150 11.04 -20.13 -8.96
N PHE A 151 11.87 -20.18 -7.93
CA PHE A 151 13.31 -20.36 -8.07
C PHE A 151 13.71 -21.83 -8.34
N THR A 152 12.76 -22.77 -8.27
CA THR A 152 13.02 -24.20 -8.38
C THR A 152 12.62 -24.81 -9.74
N THR A 153 11.75 -24.13 -10.49
CA THR A 153 11.23 -24.59 -11.79
C THR A 153 11.50 -23.55 -12.87
N GLY A 154 12.77 -23.20 -13.08
CA GLY A 154 13.24 -22.07 -13.87
C GLY A 154 13.00 -22.09 -15.39
N ASP A 155 11.92 -22.71 -15.87
CA ASP A 155 11.77 -23.00 -17.31
C ASP A 155 10.81 -22.05 -18.07
N LEU A 156 10.23 -21.03 -17.42
CA LEU A 156 9.31 -20.09 -18.11
C LEU A 156 10.04 -18.95 -18.84
N TYR A 157 11.28 -18.68 -18.51
CA TYR A 157 12.16 -17.77 -19.26
C TYR A 157 13.62 -18.22 -19.11
N ASP A 158 14.44 -17.83 -20.09
CA ASP A 158 15.88 -18.11 -20.04
C ASP A 158 16.57 -17.15 -19.06
N HIS A 159 17.14 -17.69 -17.99
CA HIS A 159 17.87 -16.90 -16.99
C HIS A 159 19.09 -16.16 -17.58
N HIS A 160 19.65 -16.63 -18.70
CA HIS A 160 20.74 -15.94 -19.41
C HIS A 160 20.30 -14.59 -20.00
N ASP A 161 19.00 -14.38 -20.24
CA ASP A 161 18.49 -13.07 -20.69
C ASP A 161 18.76 -11.96 -19.67
N ALA A 162 18.86 -12.32 -18.37
CA ALA A 162 19.18 -11.38 -17.31
C ALA A 162 20.61 -10.80 -17.45
N ASP A 163 21.57 -11.55 -17.99
CA ASP A 163 22.95 -11.09 -18.16
C ASP A 163 23.03 -9.91 -19.11
N GLY A 164 22.32 -10.00 -20.23
CA GLY A 164 22.22 -8.89 -21.20
C GLY A 164 21.52 -7.66 -20.61
N PHE A 165 20.41 -7.87 -19.92
CA PHE A 165 19.68 -6.81 -19.24
C PHE A 165 20.56 -6.09 -18.20
N ILE A 166 21.22 -6.83 -17.31
CA ILE A 166 22.06 -6.27 -16.25
C ILE A 166 23.23 -5.50 -16.86
N THR A 167 23.85 -6.03 -17.93
CA THR A 167 24.95 -5.38 -18.62
C THR A 167 24.53 -4.02 -19.18
N LEU A 168 23.43 -3.96 -19.92
CA LEU A 168 22.94 -2.72 -20.54
C LEU A 168 22.43 -1.73 -19.50
N PHE A 169 21.65 -2.20 -18.54
CA PHE A 169 21.11 -1.36 -17.48
C PHE A 169 22.21 -0.76 -16.57
N GLY A 170 23.30 -1.49 -16.38
CA GLY A 170 24.46 -1.05 -15.59
C GLY A 170 25.41 -0.10 -16.30
N LEU A 171 25.33 0.08 -17.63
CA LEU A 171 26.28 0.95 -18.38
C LEU A 171 26.32 2.40 -17.88
N PRO A 172 25.19 3.10 -17.64
CA PRO A 172 25.22 4.47 -17.12
C PRO A 172 25.90 4.55 -15.75
N LEU A 173 25.72 3.54 -14.89
CA LEU A 173 26.34 3.48 -13.57
C LEU A 173 27.84 3.30 -13.66
N LYS A 174 28.35 2.49 -14.61
CA LYS A 174 29.78 2.34 -14.85
C LYS A 174 30.40 3.66 -15.28
N VAL A 175 29.77 4.41 -16.17
CA VAL A 175 30.25 5.75 -16.58
C VAL A 175 30.27 6.70 -15.39
N CYS A 176 29.21 6.71 -14.57
CA CYS A 176 29.16 7.55 -13.39
C CYS A 176 30.29 7.25 -12.39
N LEU A 177 30.60 5.96 -12.16
CA LEU A 177 31.68 5.53 -11.27
C LEU A 177 33.08 5.96 -11.76
N LEU A 178 33.31 6.08 -13.08
CA LEU A 178 34.57 6.57 -13.62
C LEU A 178 34.87 8.03 -13.25
N TYR A 179 33.85 8.84 -12.99
CA TYR A 179 33.96 10.25 -12.58
C TYR A 179 33.96 10.45 -11.07
N THR A 180 33.50 9.47 -10.30
CA THR A 180 33.29 9.59 -8.85
C THR A 180 34.25 8.75 -8.01
N SER A 181 34.97 7.81 -8.63
CA SER A 181 36.05 7.07 -7.95
C SER A 181 37.27 7.97 -7.73
N PRO A 182 37.74 8.15 -6.49
CA PRO A 182 39.02 8.78 -6.26
C PRO A 182 40.13 7.94 -6.95
N SER A 183 40.92 8.59 -7.76
CA SER A 183 42.11 8.03 -8.41
C SER A 183 43.16 7.63 -7.38
#